data_2072275b874e3ddb88b09b3a6de77c5d
#
_entry.id   2072275b874e3ddb88b09b3a6de77c5d
#
_cell.length_a   1.000
_cell.length_b   1.000
_cell.length_c   1.000
_cell.angle_alpha   90.00
_cell.angle_beta   90.00
_cell.angle_gamma   90.00
#
_symmetry.space_group_name_H-M   'P 1'
#
loop_
_entity.id
_entity.type
_entity.pdbx_description
1 polymer ?
#
loop_
_entity_poly.entity_id
_entity_poly.type
_entity_poly.pdbx_seq_one_letter_code
_entity_poly.pdbx_strand_id
1 'polypeptide(L)'
;MMRGKALREHPGRASARSRSRLLASAPLVTMMLVACIGPARTGSAYRSKAVDTADEVVSASRTVLLAAQLSDRGRSFAPTVSVTVADAEAGAETARDAFSSIQPPDAESDDLRASLLPSIQHACDVIADVRIAARRADSDLSQIAAPLEPLADELDAFSTRYG
;
A
#
# COMPACT_ATOMS: atom_id res chain seq x y z
N MET A 1 -37.42 58.15 -34.11
CA MET A 1 -36.79 58.19 -35.44
C MET A 1 -35.93 56.97 -35.60
N MET A 2 -36.48 55.98 -36.22
CA MET A 2 -36.07 55.37 -37.49
C MET A 2 -34.88 54.46 -37.39
N ARG A 3 -35.22 53.22 -37.66
CA ARG A 3 -34.75 52.20 -38.64
C ARG A 3 -33.59 51.36 -38.13
N GLY A 4 -33.68 50.07 -38.00
CA GLY A 4 -34.28 49.05 -38.86
C GLY A 4 -33.20 48.47 -39.80
N LYS A 5 -32.83 47.17 -39.58
CA LYS A 5 -32.44 46.15 -40.55
C LYS A 5 -31.81 45.02 -39.78
N ALA A 6 -32.44 43.92 -39.58
CA ALA A 6 -32.83 42.82 -40.45
C ALA A 6 -31.64 41.98 -40.98
N LEU A 7 -31.62 40.75 -40.47
CA LEU A 7 -31.35 39.45 -41.15
C LEU A 7 -30.00 39.21 -41.82
N ARG A 8 -29.32 38.17 -41.36
CA ARG A 8 -29.10 36.96 -42.18
C ARG A 8 -28.68 35.76 -41.34
N GLU A 9 -29.58 34.83 -41.30
CA GLU A 9 -29.31 33.45 -40.97
C GLU A 9 -28.37 32.86 -42.04
N HIS A 10 -27.39 32.09 -41.59
CA HIS A 10 -26.77 31.06 -42.44
C HIS A 10 -26.71 29.78 -41.62
N PRO A 11 -27.39 28.71 -42.08
CA PRO A 11 -27.23 27.39 -41.48
C PRO A 11 -26.05 26.70 -42.17
N GLY A 12 -25.03 26.38 -41.45
CA GLY A 12 -23.85 25.63 -41.92
C GLY A 12 -23.70 24.32 -41.16
N ARG A 13 -24.43 23.33 -41.65
CA ARG A 13 -24.14 21.88 -41.67
C ARG A 13 -23.12 21.33 -40.67
N ALA A 14 -23.67 20.52 -39.83
CA ALA A 14 -23.21 19.25 -39.27
C ALA A 14 -21.85 18.76 -39.77
N SER A 15 -20.94 18.57 -38.84
CA SER A 15 -19.92 17.53 -38.92
C SER A 15 -20.08 16.62 -37.70
N ALA A 16 -21.06 15.74 -37.78
CA ALA A 16 -21.22 14.59 -36.90
C ALA A 16 -20.35 13.46 -37.44
N ARG A 17 -19.08 13.45 -37.15
CA ARG A 17 -18.20 12.26 -37.35
C ARG A 17 -16.92 12.48 -36.52
N SER A 18 -16.91 12.15 -35.26
CA SER A 18 -15.69 11.69 -34.54
C SER A 18 -15.98 11.43 -33.03
N ARG A 19 -17.09 10.81 -32.69
CA ARG A 19 -17.34 10.39 -31.28
C ARG A 19 -17.38 8.87 -31.07
N SER A 20 -17.00 8.08 -32.05
CA SER A 20 -17.15 6.62 -31.97
C SER A 20 -15.86 5.83 -31.81
N ARG A 21 -14.71 6.48 -31.53
CA ARG A 21 -13.42 5.76 -31.40
C ARG A 21 -12.79 5.77 -30.01
N LEU A 22 -13.42 6.40 -29.02
CA LEU A 22 -12.88 6.49 -27.64
C LEU A 22 -13.54 5.54 -26.65
N LEU A 23 -14.53 4.75 -27.03
CA LEU A 23 -15.24 3.82 -26.13
C LEU A 23 -14.72 2.37 -26.18
N ALA A 24 -13.74 2.05 -27.02
CA ALA A 24 -13.25 0.67 -27.19
C ALA A 24 -12.00 0.34 -26.36
N SER A 25 -11.35 1.32 -25.70
CA SER A 25 -10.12 1.09 -24.91
C SER A 25 -10.33 0.93 -23.41
N ALA A 26 -11.52 1.25 -22.90
CA ALA A 26 -11.82 1.15 -21.47
C ALA A 26 -11.87 -0.29 -20.92
N PRO A 27 -12.35 -1.33 -21.63
CA PRO A 27 -12.41 -2.68 -21.07
C PRO A 27 -11.06 -3.38 -20.98
N LEU A 28 -10.05 -2.97 -21.76
CA LEU A 28 -8.75 -3.65 -21.76
C LEU A 28 -7.88 -3.29 -20.55
N VAL A 29 -8.01 -2.07 -20.04
CA VAL A 29 -7.26 -1.62 -18.86
C VAL A 29 -7.81 -2.24 -17.56
N THR A 30 -9.14 -2.44 -17.51
CA THR A 30 -9.78 -3.06 -16.34
C THR A 30 -9.42 -4.55 -16.21
N MET A 31 -9.11 -5.23 -17.32
CA MET A 31 -8.77 -6.66 -17.31
C MET A 31 -7.32 -6.92 -16.84
N MET A 32 -6.41 -5.94 -16.93
CA MET A 32 -5.04 -6.08 -16.43
C MET A 32 -4.91 -5.94 -14.90
N LEU A 33 -5.85 -5.27 -14.23
CA LEU A 33 -5.82 -5.09 -12.77
C LEU A 33 -6.28 -6.33 -11.98
N VAL A 34 -6.99 -7.26 -12.62
CA VAL A 34 -7.46 -8.51 -11.97
C VAL A 34 -6.40 -9.63 -12.01
N ALA A 35 -5.33 -9.48 -12.80
CA ALA A 35 -4.33 -10.53 -13.00
C ALA A 35 -3.33 -10.68 -11.85
N CYS A 36 -3.32 -9.78 -10.84
CA CYS A 36 -2.33 -9.82 -9.75
C CYS A 36 -2.80 -10.51 -8.46
N ILE A 37 -4.06 -10.95 -8.38
CA ILE A 37 -4.59 -11.69 -7.21
C ILE A 37 -4.98 -13.09 -7.65
N GLY A 38 -4.01 -13.85 -8.15
CA GLY A 38 -4.21 -15.28 -8.37
C GLY A 38 -4.02 -16.04 -7.05
N PRO A 39 -4.88 -17.03 -6.73
CA PRO A 39 -4.62 -17.91 -5.60
C PRO A 39 -3.25 -18.58 -5.81
N ALA A 40 -2.43 -18.63 -4.76
CA ALA A 40 -1.20 -19.40 -4.78
C ALA A 40 -1.58 -20.89 -4.93
N ARG A 41 -1.42 -21.42 -6.15
CA ARG A 41 -1.82 -22.80 -6.47
C ARG A 41 -0.76 -23.83 -6.10
N THR A 42 0.42 -23.39 -5.68
CA THR A 42 1.54 -24.25 -5.30
C THR A 42 2.20 -23.72 -4.04
N GLY A 43 2.83 -24.59 -3.25
CA GLY A 43 3.61 -24.21 -2.07
C GLY A 43 4.73 -23.23 -2.38
N SER A 44 5.39 -23.35 -3.55
CA SER A 44 6.43 -22.40 -3.96
C SER A 44 5.86 -21.01 -4.23
N ALA A 45 4.71 -20.88 -4.90
CA ALA A 45 4.06 -19.59 -5.12
C ALA A 45 3.57 -18.99 -3.81
N TYR A 46 3.09 -19.82 -2.86
CA TYR A 46 2.69 -19.37 -1.53
C TYR A 46 3.89 -18.84 -0.74
N ARG A 47 5.01 -19.57 -0.75
CA ARG A 47 6.28 -19.15 -0.12
C ARG A 47 6.78 -17.82 -0.67
N SER A 48 6.79 -17.65 -1.99
CA SER A 48 7.14 -16.37 -2.61
C SER A 48 6.27 -15.23 -2.11
N LYS A 49 4.95 -15.46 -1.97
CA LYS A 49 4.05 -14.43 -1.41
C LYS A 49 4.33 -14.14 0.07
N ALA A 50 4.69 -15.14 0.84
CA ALA A 50 5.10 -14.95 2.24
C ALA A 50 6.35 -14.09 2.35
N VAL A 51 7.36 -14.35 1.50
CA VAL A 51 8.60 -13.55 1.42
C VAL A 51 8.29 -12.11 1.01
N ASP A 52 7.56 -11.91 -0.10
CA ASP A 52 7.14 -10.57 -0.57
C ASP A 52 6.46 -9.77 0.55
N THR A 53 5.57 -10.43 1.33
CA THR A 53 4.84 -9.80 2.44
C THR A 53 5.77 -9.43 3.59
N ALA A 54 6.70 -10.33 3.97
CA ALA A 54 7.69 -10.05 5.01
C ALA A 54 8.57 -8.85 4.63
N ASP A 55 9.06 -8.79 3.39
CA ASP A 55 9.88 -7.69 2.87
C ASP A 55 9.14 -6.35 2.88
N GLU A 56 7.85 -6.33 2.54
CA GLU A 56 7.03 -5.13 2.59
C GLU A 56 6.88 -4.62 4.03
N VAL A 57 6.61 -5.51 4.99
CA VAL A 57 6.49 -5.14 6.41
C VAL A 57 7.83 -4.71 7.00
N VAL A 58 8.94 -5.33 6.60
CA VAL A 58 10.31 -4.88 6.96
C VAL A 58 10.55 -3.45 6.47
N SER A 59 10.22 -3.17 5.21
CA SER A 59 10.38 -1.85 4.62
C SER A 59 9.55 -0.79 5.36
N ALA A 60 8.29 -1.10 5.66
CA ALA A 60 7.41 -0.23 6.45
C ALA A 60 7.98 0.01 7.86
N SER A 61 8.41 -1.03 8.55
CA SER A 61 8.98 -0.97 9.90
C SER A 61 10.23 -0.08 9.95
N ARG A 62 11.17 -0.28 9.03
CA ARG A 62 12.39 0.53 8.91
C ARG A 62 12.08 2.00 8.58
N THR A 63 11.07 2.26 7.76
CA THR A 63 10.60 3.61 7.44
C THR A 63 10.06 4.31 8.69
N VAL A 64 9.25 3.62 9.50
CA VAL A 64 8.70 4.15 10.76
C VAL A 64 9.79 4.43 11.77
N LEU A 65 10.75 3.50 11.96
CA LEU A 65 11.91 3.70 12.84
C LEU A 65 12.70 4.94 12.45
N LEU A 66 12.99 5.12 11.17
CA LEU A 66 13.72 6.30 10.67
C LEU A 66 12.91 7.59 10.90
N ALA A 67 11.61 7.58 10.58
CA ALA A 67 10.74 8.75 10.77
C ALA A 67 10.67 9.17 12.25
N ALA A 68 10.54 8.21 13.17
CA ALA A 68 10.55 8.44 14.61
C ALA A 68 11.87 9.05 15.08
N GLN A 69 13.01 8.50 14.67
CA GLN A 69 14.33 9.01 15.00
C GLN A 69 14.58 10.44 14.48
N LEU A 70 14.09 10.74 13.27
CA LEU A 70 14.23 12.09 12.71
C LEU A 70 13.33 13.10 13.44
N SER A 71 12.15 12.67 13.89
CA SER A 71 11.25 13.46 14.71
C SER A 71 11.89 13.84 16.04
N ASP A 72 12.39 12.87 16.80
CA ASP A 72 12.96 13.09 18.14
C ASP A 72 14.22 13.96 18.11
N ARG A 73 14.96 13.93 17.00
CA ARG A 73 16.11 14.81 16.74
C ARG A 73 15.72 16.20 16.26
N GLY A 74 14.43 16.50 16.11
CA GLY A 74 13.95 17.78 15.55
C GLY A 74 14.35 18.01 14.08
N ARG A 75 14.64 16.93 13.33
CA ARG A 75 15.10 16.97 11.92
C ARG A 75 13.98 16.74 10.91
N SER A 76 12.75 16.48 11.38
CA SER A 76 11.58 16.35 10.54
C SER A 76 10.39 17.12 11.12
N PHE A 77 9.54 17.65 10.25
CA PHE A 77 8.33 18.35 10.66
C PHE A 77 7.24 17.33 11.05
N ALA A 78 6.51 17.61 12.13
CA ALA A 78 5.47 16.73 12.62
C ALA A 78 4.43 16.30 11.56
N PRO A 79 3.93 17.17 10.65
CA PRO A 79 3.06 16.75 9.57
C PRO A 79 3.70 15.72 8.62
N THR A 80 4.99 15.89 8.29
CA THR A 80 5.71 14.95 7.43
C THR A 80 5.84 13.59 8.11
N VAL A 81 6.22 13.56 9.39
CA VAL A 81 6.30 12.31 10.17
C VAL A 81 4.94 11.61 10.19
N SER A 82 3.86 12.35 10.48
CA SER A 82 2.51 11.79 10.55
C SER A 82 2.05 11.17 9.22
N VAL A 83 2.36 11.82 8.09
CA VAL A 83 2.04 11.28 6.75
C VAL A 83 2.91 10.07 6.44
N THR A 84 4.22 10.14 6.67
CA THR A 84 5.13 9.00 6.39
C THR A 84 4.76 7.76 7.18
N VAL A 85 4.41 7.90 8.46
CA VAL A 85 3.99 6.76 9.30
C VAL A 85 2.64 6.22 8.86
N ALA A 86 1.68 7.09 8.46
CA ALA A 86 0.39 6.65 7.97
C ALA A 86 0.50 5.89 6.64
N ASP A 87 1.38 6.32 5.73
CA ASP A 87 1.63 5.63 4.47
C ASP A 87 2.30 4.26 4.70
N ALA A 88 3.25 4.19 5.63
CA ALA A 88 3.90 2.93 6.02
C ALA A 88 2.90 1.94 6.65
N GLU A 89 1.99 2.43 7.53
CA GLU A 89 0.91 1.63 8.10
C GLU A 89 0.00 1.05 7.01
N ALA A 90 -0.46 1.90 6.09
CA ALA A 90 -1.35 1.47 5.00
C ALA A 90 -0.70 0.41 4.10
N GLY A 91 0.61 0.53 3.82
CA GLY A 91 1.38 -0.47 3.09
C GLY A 91 1.46 -1.80 3.83
N ALA A 92 1.87 -1.78 5.10
CA ALA A 92 1.99 -2.98 5.93
C ALA A 92 0.64 -3.71 6.12
N GLU A 93 -0.44 -2.97 6.38
CA GLU A 93 -1.80 -3.54 6.49
C GLU A 93 -2.26 -4.16 5.17
N THR A 94 -2.02 -3.48 4.04
CA THR A 94 -2.36 -4.01 2.71
C THR A 94 -1.64 -5.31 2.42
N ALA A 95 -0.34 -5.39 2.73
CA ALA A 95 0.46 -6.60 2.55
C ALA A 95 -0.04 -7.74 3.45
N ARG A 96 -0.28 -7.47 4.74
CA ARG A 96 -0.87 -8.42 5.71
C ARG A 96 -2.21 -8.96 5.23
N ASP A 97 -3.13 -8.09 4.85
CA ASP A 97 -4.48 -8.47 4.46
C ASP A 97 -4.48 -9.27 3.15
N ALA A 98 -3.67 -8.86 2.17
CA ALA A 98 -3.47 -9.60 0.93
C ALA A 98 -2.97 -11.02 1.21
N PHE A 99 -1.91 -11.18 2.03
CA PHE A 99 -1.37 -12.50 2.39
C PHE A 99 -2.38 -13.32 3.20
N SER A 100 -3.06 -12.72 4.16
CA SER A 100 -4.06 -13.38 5.00
C SER A 100 -5.23 -13.94 4.21
N SER A 101 -5.57 -13.33 3.07
CA SER A 101 -6.66 -13.76 2.19
C SER A 101 -6.30 -14.98 1.33
N ILE A 102 -5.01 -15.32 1.21
CA ILE A 102 -4.55 -16.44 0.39
C ILE A 102 -4.70 -17.75 1.18
N GLN A 103 -5.44 -18.70 0.62
CA GLN A 103 -5.55 -20.03 1.20
C GLN A 103 -4.26 -20.81 0.99
N PRO A 104 -3.62 -21.34 2.06
CA PRO A 104 -2.47 -22.24 1.93
C PRO A 104 -2.85 -23.50 1.10
N PRO A 105 -2.00 -23.89 0.14
CA PRO A 105 -2.29 -25.05 -0.71
C PRO A 105 -1.99 -26.40 -0.06
N ASP A 106 -1.18 -26.45 1.00
CA ASP A 106 -0.70 -27.67 1.66
C ASP A 106 -0.31 -27.38 3.12
N ALA A 107 -0.04 -28.47 3.88
CA ALA A 107 0.27 -28.38 5.31
C ALA A 107 1.58 -27.59 5.59
N GLU A 108 2.60 -27.69 4.71
CA GLU A 108 3.84 -26.93 4.85
C GLU A 108 3.57 -25.41 4.74
N SER A 109 2.67 -25.05 3.83
CA SER A 109 2.22 -23.65 3.68
C SER A 109 1.40 -23.16 4.88
N ASP A 110 0.60 -24.04 5.49
CA ASP A 110 -0.12 -23.74 6.75
C ASP A 110 0.87 -23.46 7.90
N ASP A 111 1.91 -24.29 8.06
CA ASP A 111 2.94 -24.10 9.08
C ASP A 111 3.71 -22.79 8.84
N LEU A 112 4.05 -22.50 7.57
CA LEU A 112 4.70 -21.25 7.19
C LEU A 112 3.83 -20.04 7.59
N ARG A 113 2.54 -20.10 7.28
CA ARG A 113 1.59 -19.05 7.67
C ARG A 113 1.52 -18.87 9.17
N ALA A 114 1.40 -19.97 9.91
CA ALA A 114 1.31 -19.94 11.36
C ALA A 114 2.56 -19.35 12.02
N SER A 115 3.74 -19.53 11.42
CA SER A 115 4.98 -18.96 11.92
C SER A 115 5.13 -17.47 11.58
N LEU A 116 4.63 -17.01 10.43
CA LEU A 116 4.87 -15.66 9.92
C LEU A 116 3.85 -14.61 10.42
N LEU A 117 2.54 -14.97 10.41
CA LEU A 117 1.47 -14.01 10.70
C LEU A 117 1.57 -13.31 12.06
N PRO A 118 1.99 -13.96 13.16
CA PRO A 118 2.10 -13.30 14.46
C PRO A 118 3.10 -12.13 14.43
N SER A 119 4.26 -12.29 13.80
CA SER A 119 5.29 -11.26 13.70
C SER A 119 4.84 -10.09 12.81
N ILE A 120 4.17 -10.39 11.68
CA ILE A 120 3.54 -9.36 10.83
C ILE A 120 2.48 -8.59 11.62
N GLN A 121 1.58 -9.28 12.32
CA GLN A 121 0.53 -8.64 13.10
C GLN A 121 1.11 -7.72 14.16
N HIS A 122 2.10 -8.20 14.91
CA HIS A 122 2.76 -7.40 15.94
C HIS A 122 3.44 -6.16 15.34
N ALA A 123 4.11 -6.27 14.20
CA ALA A 123 4.70 -5.12 13.53
C ALA A 123 3.63 -4.09 13.11
N CYS A 124 2.49 -4.52 12.55
CA CYS A 124 1.38 -3.64 12.21
C CYS A 124 0.81 -2.92 13.43
N ASP A 125 0.64 -3.62 14.56
CA ASP A 125 0.12 -3.05 15.80
C ASP A 125 1.06 -1.95 16.34
N VAL A 126 2.38 -2.20 16.35
CA VAL A 126 3.36 -1.18 16.78
C VAL A 126 3.39 0.02 15.82
N ILE A 127 3.31 -0.20 14.51
CA ILE A 127 3.22 0.90 13.54
C ILE A 127 1.97 1.76 13.80
N ALA A 128 0.82 1.14 14.09
CA ALA A 128 -0.41 1.85 14.45
C ALA A 128 -0.25 2.69 15.72
N ASP A 129 0.46 2.18 16.75
CA ASP A 129 0.75 2.92 17.98
C ASP A 129 1.62 4.13 17.70
N VAL A 130 2.69 4.00 16.89
CA VAL A 130 3.54 5.11 16.46
C VAL A 130 2.73 6.16 15.68
N ARG A 131 1.81 5.75 14.81
CA ARG A 131 0.93 6.68 14.08
C ARG A 131 0.04 7.47 15.04
N ILE A 132 -0.53 6.81 16.05
CA ILE A 132 -1.37 7.47 17.05
C ILE A 132 -0.54 8.51 17.82
N ALA A 133 0.65 8.15 18.26
CA ALA A 133 1.57 9.04 18.97
C ALA A 133 2.01 10.22 18.10
N ALA A 134 2.38 9.97 16.85
CA ALA A 134 2.76 11.01 15.89
C ALA A 134 1.64 12.04 15.65
N ARG A 135 0.37 11.60 15.58
CA ARG A 135 -0.79 12.50 15.46
C ARG A 135 -1.02 13.35 16.69
N ARG A 136 -0.65 12.85 17.88
CA ARG A 136 -0.73 13.60 19.15
C ARG A 136 0.45 14.54 19.36
N ALA A 137 1.43 14.48 18.46
CA ALA A 137 2.72 15.16 18.61
C ALA A 137 3.42 14.77 19.92
N ASP A 138 3.30 13.49 20.31
CA ASP A 138 3.98 12.96 21.49
C ASP A 138 5.50 13.05 21.27
N SER A 139 6.25 13.26 22.37
CA SER A 139 7.70 13.13 22.38
C SER A 139 8.10 11.64 22.45
N ASP A 140 9.35 11.35 22.08
CA ASP A 140 9.94 10.01 22.22
C ASP A 140 9.31 8.93 21.32
N LEU A 141 8.97 9.30 20.07
CA LEU A 141 8.43 8.35 19.09
C LEU A 141 9.37 7.16 18.86
N SER A 142 10.68 7.36 18.96
CA SER A 142 11.65 6.26 18.84
C SER A 142 11.50 5.21 19.92
N GLN A 143 11.08 5.57 21.12
CA GLN A 143 10.83 4.62 22.18
C GLN A 143 9.60 3.76 21.88
N ILE A 144 8.54 4.36 21.35
CA ILE A 144 7.32 3.63 20.94
C ILE A 144 7.63 2.72 19.75
N ALA A 145 8.46 3.17 18.82
CA ALA A 145 8.85 2.41 17.65
C ALA A 145 9.91 1.31 17.94
N ALA A 146 10.60 1.34 19.08
CA ALA A 146 11.72 0.43 19.37
C ALA A 146 11.41 -1.06 19.19
N PRO A 147 10.18 -1.58 19.47
CA PRO A 147 9.87 -2.98 19.21
C PRO A 147 9.90 -3.38 17.73
N LEU A 148 9.85 -2.41 16.78
CA LEU A 148 9.94 -2.71 15.35
C LEU A 148 11.34 -3.19 14.94
N GLU A 149 12.40 -2.84 15.65
CA GLU A 149 13.77 -3.22 15.26
C GLU A 149 13.95 -4.75 15.29
N PRO A 150 13.73 -5.46 16.41
CA PRO A 150 13.83 -6.91 16.43
C PRO A 150 12.78 -7.60 15.55
N LEU A 151 11.59 -7.04 15.37
CA LEU A 151 10.58 -7.59 14.47
C LEU A 151 11.00 -7.50 13.00
N ALA A 152 11.59 -6.37 12.59
CA ALA A 152 12.13 -6.22 11.24
C ALA A 152 13.28 -7.20 10.99
N ASP A 153 14.16 -7.41 11.95
CA ASP A 153 15.26 -8.38 11.85
C ASP A 153 14.74 -9.83 11.77
N GLU A 154 13.72 -10.18 12.53
CA GLU A 154 13.06 -11.50 12.47
C GLU A 154 12.43 -11.75 11.09
N LEU A 155 11.69 -10.77 10.55
CA LEU A 155 11.06 -10.85 9.23
C LEU A 155 12.10 -10.89 8.10
N ASP A 156 13.19 -10.14 8.21
CA ASP A 156 14.32 -10.17 7.26
C ASP A 156 15.04 -11.52 7.26
N ALA A 157 15.22 -12.11 8.44
CA ALA A 157 15.76 -13.47 8.59
C ALA A 157 14.81 -14.53 7.99
N PHE A 158 13.49 -14.33 8.10
CA PHE A 158 12.50 -15.15 7.43
C PHE A 158 12.63 -15.06 5.91
N SER A 159 12.68 -13.85 5.35
CA SER A 159 12.84 -13.62 3.91
C SER A 159 14.14 -14.26 3.39
N THR A 160 15.24 -14.10 4.11
CA THR A 160 16.52 -14.73 3.74
C THR A 160 16.47 -16.27 3.75
N ARG A 161 15.68 -16.87 4.65
CA ARG A 161 15.58 -18.33 4.77
C ARG A 161 14.72 -18.96 3.67
N TYR A 162 13.69 -18.27 3.21
CA TYR A 162 12.67 -18.82 2.31
C TYR A 162 12.68 -18.22 0.90
N GLY A 163 13.46 -17.16 0.67
CA GLY A 163 13.64 -16.45 -0.60
C GLY A 163 14.73 -16.99 -1.53
#